data_71facc38619a1d7fdb03a5fb53916133
#
_entry.id   71facc38619a1d7fdb03a5fb53916133
#
_cell.length_a   1.000
_cell.length_b   1.000
_cell.length_c   1.000
_cell.angle_alpha   90.00
_cell.angle_beta   90.00
_cell.angle_gamma   90.00
#
_symmetry.space_group_name_H-M   'P 1'
#
loop_
_entity.id
_entity.type
_entity.pdbx_description
1 polymer ?
#
loop_
_entity_poly.entity_id
_entity_poly.type
_entity_poly.pdbx_seq_one_letter_code
_entity_poly.pdbx_strand_id
1 'polypeptide(L)'
;MHHKNKGIVLISILLIVLLLSSIAVLFGNKYLISLKRAQYIEFQTLAINIFRNIESLSKDKIKKEFRFNSAKLTKQNPILNNDFILNINDAEVISRVSDASSCFNINSLVSFTKGNYVENEKSINAFKRLMYLAEVENNVTEEAIDQIIDWIDKDSNPRAYGLEDYYSSGPLHNPREYSAMRLIVSIDELKSIPAIRQINWDIFKQYFCALPSASNLSFNINTLSIDDVYLISSIFPNISLKDAEYIIDNIPEEGFDNFVTFEKAFPELDFSSPYGNILYSSNIFEITTTVKFDKYIATSISKMIYENNKNGYIISRIYNGI
;
A
#
# COMPACT_ATOMS: atom_id res chain seq x y z
N MET A 1 -2.40 -6.87 87.02
CA MET A 1 -3.25 -6.50 85.88
C MET A 1 -2.37 -5.96 84.70
N HIS A 2 -1.64 -6.79 83.95
CA HIS A 2 -0.81 -6.34 82.84
C HIS A 2 -0.72 -7.34 81.67
N HIS A 3 -1.85 -7.89 81.22
CA HIS A 3 -1.81 -8.83 80.07
C HIS A 3 -2.78 -8.49 78.91
N LYS A 4 -3.41 -7.30 78.89
CA LYS A 4 -4.40 -6.97 77.83
C LYS A 4 -3.84 -6.29 76.60
N ASN A 5 -2.61 -5.78 76.57
CA ASN A 5 -2.14 -4.93 75.47
C ASN A 5 -1.29 -5.67 74.39
N LYS A 6 -0.86 -6.91 74.63
CA LYS A 6 -0.02 -7.65 73.66
C LYS A 6 -0.72 -8.05 72.38
N GLY A 7 -2.03 -8.32 72.38
CA GLY A 7 -2.80 -8.66 71.19
C GLY A 7 -3.04 -7.49 70.28
N ILE A 8 -3.25 -6.28 70.81
CA ILE A 8 -3.47 -5.07 70.06
C ILE A 8 -2.23 -4.67 69.23
N VAL A 9 -1.03 -4.77 69.84
CA VAL A 9 0.25 -4.48 69.18
C VAL A 9 0.50 -5.43 67.99
N LEU A 10 0.20 -6.72 68.14
CA LEU A 10 0.35 -7.70 67.05
C LEU A 10 -0.58 -7.40 65.89
N ILE A 11 -1.82 -7.06 66.12
CA ILE A 11 -2.80 -6.70 65.10
C ILE A 11 -2.36 -5.42 64.38
N SER A 12 -1.89 -4.41 65.11
CA SER A 12 -1.39 -3.16 64.52
C SER A 12 -0.18 -3.39 63.61
N ILE A 13 0.80 -4.23 64.04
CA ILE A 13 1.96 -4.56 63.21
C ILE A 13 1.51 -5.31 61.97
N LEU A 14 0.61 -6.30 62.06
CA LEU A 14 0.10 -7.04 60.92
C LEU A 14 -0.60 -6.12 59.92
N LEU A 15 -1.39 -5.16 60.40
CA LEU A 15 -2.08 -4.20 59.55
C LEU A 15 -1.11 -3.27 58.80
N ILE A 16 -0.04 -2.80 59.50
CA ILE A 16 0.97 -1.97 58.87
C ILE A 16 1.77 -2.77 57.81
N VAL A 17 2.14 -4.01 58.09
CA VAL A 17 2.85 -4.88 57.13
C VAL A 17 1.98 -5.13 55.90
N LEU A 18 0.68 -5.40 56.10
CA LEU A 18 -0.28 -5.61 54.97
C LEU A 18 -0.43 -4.35 54.14
N LEU A 19 -0.53 -3.17 54.75
CA LEU A 19 -0.58 -1.88 54.06
C LEU A 19 0.72 -1.64 53.27
N LEU A 20 1.88 -1.81 53.87
CA LEU A 20 3.17 -1.62 53.18
C LEU A 20 3.36 -2.61 52.04
N SER A 21 2.97 -3.88 52.20
CA SER A 21 2.98 -4.88 51.14
C SER A 21 2.07 -4.52 49.96
N SER A 22 0.86 -4.03 50.25
CA SER A 22 -0.07 -3.55 49.22
C SER A 22 0.51 -2.39 48.40
N ILE A 23 1.11 -1.41 49.11
CA ILE A 23 1.78 -0.27 48.48
C ILE A 23 2.97 -0.74 47.59
N ALA A 24 3.79 -1.67 48.13
CA ALA A 24 4.95 -2.21 47.40
C ALA A 24 4.49 -2.91 46.09
N VAL A 25 3.41 -3.70 46.12
CA VAL A 25 2.86 -4.36 44.92
C VAL A 25 2.35 -3.31 43.91
N LEU A 26 1.66 -2.26 44.35
CA LEU A 26 1.16 -1.21 43.46
C LEU A 26 2.31 -0.46 42.79
N PHE A 27 3.38 -0.10 43.51
CA PHE A 27 4.55 0.55 42.95
C PHE A 27 5.31 -0.40 42.00
N GLY A 28 5.46 -1.67 42.37
CA GLY A 28 6.07 -2.69 41.52
C GLY A 28 5.36 -2.83 40.17
N ASN A 29 4.03 -2.91 40.18
CA ASN A 29 3.25 -2.99 38.94
C ASN A 29 3.40 -1.72 38.07
N LYS A 30 3.34 -0.53 38.69
CA LYS A 30 3.56 0.73 37.95
C LYS A 30 4.96 0.80 37.35
N TYR A 31 5.98 0.37 38.09
CA TYR A 31 7.35 0.33 37.61
C TYR A 31 7.50 -0.61 36.40
N LEU A 32 6.94 -1.82 36.46
CA LEU A 32 6.98 -2.79 35.37
C LEU A 32 6.28 -2.26 34.10
N ILE A 33 5.14 -1.58 34.26
CA ILE A 33 4.44 -0.94 33.13
C ILE A 33 5.29 0.17 32.53
N SER A 34 5.89 1.03 33.37
CA SER A 34 6.78 2.10 32.92
C SER A 34 8.00 1.57 32.18
N LEU A 35 8.59 0.48 32.68
CA LEU A 35 9.75 -0.17 32.04
C LEU A 35 9.39 -0.74 30.66
N LYS A 36 8.26 -1.46 30.57
CA LYS A 36 7.75 -1.97 29.28
C LYS A 36 7.48 -0.85 28.28
N ARG A 37 6.92 0.27 28.75
CA ARG A 37 6.66 1.45 27.91
C ARG A 37 7.97 2.07 27.42
N ALA A 38 8.97 2.20 28.30
CA ALA A 38 10.28 2.73 27.91
C ALA A 38 10.97 1.85 26.85
N GLN A 39 10.97 0.54 27.03
CA GLN A 39 11.48 -0.42 26.05
C GLN A 39 10.76 -0.32 24.70
N TYR A 40 9.45 -0.17 24.71
CA TYR A 40 8.67 -0.02 23.49
C TYR A 40 8.99 1.29 22.76
N ILE A 41 9.12 2.41 23.46
CA ILE A 41 9.51 3.71 22.88
C ILE A 41 10.94 3.64 22.30
N GLU A 42 11.86 2.97 22.98
CA GLU A 42 13.20 2.72 22.48
C GLU A 42 13.17 1.93 21.17
N PHE A 43 12.41 0.84 21.13
CA PHE A 43 12.21 0.07 19.92
C PHE A 43 11.60 0.90 18.78
N GLN A 44 10.54 1.68 19.04
CA GLN A 44 9.92 2.56 18.04
C GLN A 44 10.93 3.54 17.45
N THR A 45 11.75 4.16 18.30
CA THR A 45 12.78 5.12 17.87
C THR A 45 13.84 4.43 17.00
N LEU A 46 14.29 3.25 17.42
CA LEU A 46 15.23 2.43 16.66
C LEU A 46 14.66 2.06 15.29
N ALA A 47 13.43 1.53 15.25
CA ALA A 47 12.76 1.10 14.02
C ALA A 47 12.59 2.26 13.02
N ILE A 48 12.10 3.43 13.47
CA ILE A 48 11.94 4.60 12.61
C ILE A 48 13.27 5.06 12.01
N ASN A 49 14.34 5.07 12.81
CA ASN A 49 15.67 5.45 12.33
C ASN A 49 16.19 4.43 11.29
N ILE A 50 16.00 3.14 11.53
CA ILE A 50 16.35 2.08 10.58
C ILE A 50 15.57 2.26 9.28
N PHE A 51 14.26 2.46 9.33
CA PHE A 51 13.41 2.66 8.14
C PHE A 51 13.94 3.81 7.28
N ARG A 52 14.24 4.96 7.86
CA ARG A 52 14.77 6.11 7.13
C ARG A 52 16.14 5.86 6.51
N ASN A 53 17.02 5.15 7.24
CA ASN A 53 18.34 4.77 6.73
C ASN A 53 18.23 3.80 5.56
N ILE A 54 17.34 2.80 5.63
CA ILE A 54 17.08 1.86 4.54
C ILE A 54 16.48 2.57 3.33
N GLU A 55 15.53 3.49 3.51
CA GLU A 55 15.01 4.33 2.42
C GLU A 55 16.14 5.07 1.70
N SER A 56 17.09 5.64 2.44
CA SER A 56 18.24 6.33 1.86
C SER A 56 19.16 5.39 1.09
N LEU A 57 19.45 4.22 1.64
CA LEU A 57 20.27 3.18 0.98
C LEU A 57 19.60 2.66 -0.28
N SER A 58 18.29 2.41 -0.24
CA SER A 58 17.50 1.95 -1.39
C SER A 58 17.50 3.01 -2.49
N LYS A 59 17.31 4.27 -2.13
CA LYS A 59 17.40 5.42 -3.06
C LYS A 59 18.75 5.47 -3.78
N ASP A 60 19.85 5.31 -3.05
CA ASP A 60 21.20 5.34 -3.64
C ASP A 60 21.44 4.13 -4.57
N LYS A 61 20.93 2.96 -4.22
CA LYS A 61 21.00 1.77 -5.07
C LYS A 61 20.18 1.95 -6.35
N ILE A 62 18.94 2.40 -6.25
CA ILE A 62 18.08 2.69 -7.41
C ILE A 62 18.75 3.71 -8.33
N LYS A 63 19.31 4.78 -7.75
CA LYS A 63 20.03 5.81 -8.51
C LYS A 63 21.24 5.23 -9.28
N LYS A 64 22.00 4.33 -8.67
CA LYS A 64 23.14 3.68 -9.34
C LYS A 64 22.66 2.83 -10.50
N GLU A 65 21.64 2.01 -10.28
CA GLU A 65 21.12 1.10 -11.31
C GLU A 65 20.56 1.87 -12.52
N PHE A 66 19.75 2.90 -12.28
CA PHE A 66 19.18 3.72 -13.34
C PHE A 66 20.21 4.54 -14.12
N ARG A 67 21.40 4.76 -13.59
CA ARG A 67 22.53 5.34 -14.35
C ARG A 67 23.04 4.41 -15.45
N PHE A 68 22.97 3.10 -15.23
CA PHE A 68 23.52 2.08 -16.12
C PHE A 68 22.45 1.39 -16.98
N ASN A 69 21.23 1.25 -16.47
CA ASN A 69 20.12 0.49 -17.07
C ASN A 69 18.80 1.29 -17.08
N SER A 70 18.80 2.52 -17.59
CA SER A 70 17.61 3.38 -17.55
C SER A 70 16.48 2.95 -18.51
N ALA A 71 16.75 2.07 -19.46
CA ALA A 71 15.82 1.76 -20.54
C ALA A 71 14.75 0.73 -20.14
N LYS A 72 15.05 -0.20 -19.25
CA LYS A 72 14.12 -1.24 -18.82
C LYS A 72 14.38 -1.73 -17.39
N LEU A 73 13.32 -2.16 -16.75
CA LEU A 73 13.34 -2.76 -15.40
C LEU A 73 12.69 -4.13 -15.51
N THR A 74 13.41 -5.18 -15.15
CA THR A 74 12.95 -6.57 -15.19
C THR A 74 12.95 -7.21 -13.80
N LYS A 75 12.30 -8.35 -13.64
CA LYS A 75 12.35 -9.15 -12.40
C LYS A 75 13.78 -9.54 -11.99
N GLN A 76 14.67 -9.72 -12.96
CA GLN A 76 16.07 -10.12 -12.72
C GLN A 76 16.96 -8.94 -12.30
N ASN A 77 16.41 -7.72 -12.31
CA ASN A 77 17.17 -6.57 -11.85
C ASN A 77 17.62 -6.77 -10.39
N PRO A 78 18.93 -6.60 -10.07
CA PRO A 78 19.45 -6.82 -8.70
C PRO A 78 18.78 -6.02 -7.60
N ILE A 79 18.14 -4.90 -7.94
CA ILE A 79 17.36 -4.10 -6.98
C ILE A 79 16.09 -4.83 -6.56
N LEU A 80 15.39 -5.48 -7.50
CA LEU A 80 14.12 -6.15 -7.24
C LEU A 80 14.29 -7.59 -6.76
N ASN A 81 15.39 -8.23 -7.16
CA ASN A 81 15.61 -9.67 -6.93
C ASN A 81 16.32 -9.99 -5.60
N ASN A 82 16.89 -9.01 -4.91
CA ASN A 82 17.67 -9.24 -3.71
C ASN A 82 17.08 -8.55 -2.48
N ASP A 83 16.74 -9.34 -1.48
CA ASP A 83 16.44 -8.83 -0.16
C ASP A 83 17.71 -8.32 0.55
N PHE A 84 17.60 -7.19 1.22
CA PHE A 84 18.65 -6.66 2.07
C PHE A 84 18.44 -7.22 3.48
N ILE A 85 19.33 -8.09 3.92
CA ILE A 85 19.31 -8.62 5.28
C ILE A 85 20.48 -8.02 6.03
N LEU A 86 20.20 -7.29 7.10
CA LEU A 86 21.18 -6.58 7.92
C LEU A 86 20.91 -6.84 9.40
N ASN A 87 21.98 -6.84 10.20
CA ASN A 87 21.87 -6.82 11.65
C ASN A 87 22.39 -5.47 12.15
N ILE A 88 21.55 -4.69 12.80
CA ILE A 88 21.85 -3.34 13.29
C ILE A 88 21.47 -3.28 14.77
N ASN A 89 22.46 -3.11 15.67
CA ASN A 89 22.24 -3.03 17.12
C ASN A 89 21.34 -4.18 17.65
N ASP A 90 21.69 -5.41 17.30
CA ASP A 90 20.94 -6.64 17.63
C ASP A 90 19.53 -6.74 17.02
N ALA A 91 19.13 -5.80 16.17
CA ALA A 91 17.90 -5.90 15.40
C ALA A 91 18.17 -6.58 14.05
N GLU A 92 17.35 -7.58 13.73
CA GLU A 92 17.27 -8.16 12.39
C GLU A 92 16.45 -7.22 11.48
N VAL A 93 17.04 -6.82 10.37
CA VAL A 93 16.42 -5.93 9.39
C VAL A 93 16.32 -6.65 8.05
N ILE A 94 15.13 -6.80 7.54
CA ILE A 94 14.86 -7.37 6.21
C ILE A 94 14.19 -6.29 5.38
N SER A 95 14.77 -5.96 4.23
CA SER A 95 14.17 -4.98 3.32
C SER A 95 14.14 -5.49 1.89
N ARG A 96 13.03 -5.24 1.23
CA ARG A 96 12.78 -5.57 -0.18
C ARG A 96 12.37 -4.31 -0.94
N VAL A 97 12.87 -4.18 -2.15
CA VAL A 97 12.42 -3.18 -3.12
C VAL A 97 11.62 -3.90 -4.21
N SER A 98 10.44 -3.40 -4.53
CA SER A 98 9.60 -3.91 -5.61
C SER A 98 9.16 -2.79 -6.54
N ASP A 99 8.73 -3.15 -7.74
CA ASP A 99 8.08 -2.24 -8.66
C ASP A 99 6.66 -1.94 -8.15
N ALA A 100 6.39 -0.67 -7.83
CA ALA A 100 5.09 -0.24 -7.34
C ALA A 100 4.08 0.06 -8.46
N SER A 101 4.47 -0.08 -9.73
CA SER A 101 3.58 0.14 -10.87
C SER A 101 2.83 -1.12 -11.31
N SER A 102 3.16 -2.31 -10.79
CA SER A 102 2.50 -3.58 -11.10
C SER A 102 1.14 -3.69 -10.39
N CYS A 103 0.23 -2.76 -10.66
CA CYS A 103 -1.10 -2.69 -10.06
C CYS A 103 -2.02 -1.82 -10.92
N PHE A 104 -3.33 -1.98 -10.73
CA PHE A 104 -4.31 -1.06 -11.29
C PHE A 104 -4.31 0.24 -10.47
N ASN A 105 -3.75 1.30 -11.02
CA ASN A 105 -3.81 2.61 -10.35
C ASN A 105 -5.24 3.17 -10.37
N ILE A 106 -5.89 3.21 -9.22
CA ILE A 106 -7.27 3.69 -9.10
C ILE A 106 -7.44 5.13 -9.57
N ASN A 107 -6.41 5.96 -9.42
CA ASN A 107 -6.41 7.34 -9.88
C ASN A 107 -6.39 7.47 -11.42
N SER A 108 -6.15 6.37 -12.15
CA SER A 108 -6.25 6.37 -13.61
C SER A 108 -7.69 6.46 -14.13
N LEU A 109 -8.71 6.24 -13.28
CA LEU A 109 -10.11 6.44 -13.64
C LEU A 109 -10.39 7.90 -14.04
N VAL A 110 -9.53 8.83 -13.62
CA VAL A 110 -9.60 10.23 -14.01
C VAL A 110 -8.35 10.67 -14.76
N SER A 111 -8.50 11.72 -15.56
CA SER A 111 -7.40 12.46 -16.21
C SER A 111 -7.44 13.91 -15.77
N PHE A 112 -6.27 14.53 -15.59
CA PHE A 112 -6.20 15.96 -15.21
C PHE A 112 -6.16 16.83 -16.46
N THR A 113 -7.24 17.56 -16.72
CA THR A 113 -7.39 18.39 -17.93
C THR A 113 -7.91 19.75 -17.55
N LYS A 114 -7.23 20.82 -18.00
CA LYS A 114 -7.61 22.23 -17.78
C LYS A 114 -7.88 22.60 -16.30
N GLY A 115 -7.16 21.98 -15.37
CA GLY A 115 -7.29 22.27 -13.94
C GLY A 115 -8.30 21.42 -13.19
N ASN A 116 -9.03 20.52 -13.86
CA ASN A 116 -10.03 19.63 -13.28
C ASN A 116 -9.70 18.17 -13.54
N TYR A 117 -10.20 17.30 -12.68
CA TYR A 117 -10.23 15.87 -12.91
C TYR A 117 -11.50 15.56 -13.76
N VAL A 118 -11.30 14.83 -14.83
CA VAL A 118 -12.36 14.37 -15.74
C VAL A 118 -12.21 12.87 -15.94
N GLU A 119 -13.32 12.18 -16.22
CA GLU A 119 -13.30 10.75 -16.47
C GLU A 119 -12.32 10.33 -17.57
N ASN A 120 -11.75 9.15 -17.42
CA ASN A 120 -10.87 8.51 -18.38
C ASN A 120 -11.54 7.22 -18.91
N GLU A 121 -12.27 7.33 -20.01
CA GLU A 121 -13.05 6.22 -20.58
C GLU A 121 -12.20 4.94 -20.78
N LYS A 122 -10.96 5.05 -21.23
CA LYS A 122 -10.10 3.88 -21.43
C LYS A 122 -9.84 3.14 -20.12
N SER A 123 -9.43 3.86 -19.10
CA SER A 123 -9.18 3.26 -17.78
C SER A 123 -10.46 2.78 -17.10
N ILE A 124 -11.60 3.44 -17.34
CA ILE A 124 -12.92 2.98 -16.91
C ILE A 124 -13.26 1.63 -17.55
N ASN A 125 -13.02 1.47 -18.85
CA ASN A 125 -13.24 0.20 -19.53
C ASN A 125 -12.30 -0.91 -19.02
N ALA A 126 -11.04 -0.59 -18.74
CA ALA A 126 -10.11 -1.51 -18.08
C ALA A 126 -10.61 -1.92 -16.69
N PHE A 127 -11.11 -0.96 -15.89
CA PHE A 127 -11.68 -1.23 -14.57
C PHE A 127 -12.88 -2.16 -14.65
N LYS A 128 -13.87 -1.85 -15.54
CA LYS A 128 -15.05 -2.69 -15.76
C LYS A 128 -14.65 -4.12 -16.11
N ARG A 129 -13.66 -4.28 -17.00
CA ARG A 129 -13.16 -5.59 -17.38
C ARG A 129 -12.48 -6.32 -16.23
N LEU A 130 -11.66 -5.64 -15.43
CA LEU A 130 -11.01 -6.23 -14.26
C LEU A 130 -12.06 -6.71 -13.26
N MET A 131 -13.05 -5.88 -12.95
CA MET A 131 -14.13 -6.21 -12.02
C MET A 131 -14.99 -7.39 -12.53
N TYR A 132 -15.26 -7.45 -13.84
CA TYR A 132 -15.93 -8.59 -14.48
C TYR A 132 -15.12 -9.88 -14.33
N LEU A 133 -13.81 -9.83 -14.56
CA LEU A 133 -12.91 -10.98 -14.39
C LEU A 133 -12.80 -11.41 -12.92
N ALA A 134 -12.96 -10.49 -11.99
CA ALA A 134 -13.02 -10.74 -10.55
C ALA A 134 -14.43 -11.13 -10.05
N GLU A 135 -15.37 -11.41 -10.97
CA GLU A 135 -16.74 -11.84 -10.69
C GLU A 135 -17.56 -10.85 -9.84
N VAL A 136 -17.26 -9.55 -9.96
CA VAL A 136 -18.05 -8.49 -9.33
C VAL A 136 -19.24 -8.13 -10.20
N GLU A 137 -20.41 -7.94 -9.58
CA GLU A 137 -21.63 -7.57 -10.27
C GLU A 137 -21.50 -6.23 -11.02
N ASN A 138 -22.09 -6.13 -12.21
CA ASN A 138 -21.96 -4.97 -13.07
C ASN A 138 -22.55 -3.68 -12.44
N ASN A 139 -23.67 -3.79 -11.71
CA ASN A 139 -24.27 -2.67 -10.99
C ASN A 139 -23.33 -2.12 -9.91
N VAL A 140 -22.69 -2.99 -9.12
CA VAL A 140 -21.70 -2.59 -8.10
C VAL A 140 -20.48 -1.96 -8.75
N THR A 141 -20.08 -2.45 -9.91
CA THR A 141 -18.96 -1.88 -10.69
C THR A 141 -19.27 -0.47 -11.18
N GLU A 142 -20.46 -0.22 -11.74
CA GLU A 142 -20.87 1.12 -12.19
C GLU A 142 -20.99 2.09 -11.01
N GLU A 143 -21.60 1.66 -9.90
CA GLU A 143 -21.66 2.46 -8.68
C GLU A 143 -20.25 2.79 -8.15
N ALA A 144 -19.33 1.83 -8.15
CA ALA A 144 -17.96 2.05 -7.69
C ALA A 144 -17.24 3.09 -8.54
N ILE A 145 -17.38 3.03 -9.86
CA ILE A 145 -16.77 4.00 -10.78
C ILE A 145 -17.27 5.41 -10.48
N ASP A 146 -18.58 5.61 -10.46
CA ASP A 146 -19.18 6.93 -10.24
C ASP A 146 -18.79 7.50 -8.87
N GLN A 147 -18.87 6.69 -7.81
CA GLN A 147 -18.52 7.11 -6.46
C GLN A 147 -17.02 7.40 -6.28
N ILE A 148 -16.12 6.68 -6.97
CA ILE A 148 -14.69 6.97 -6.94
C ILE A 148 -14.38 8.26 -7.67
N ILE A 149 -15.02 8.54 -8.81
CA ILE A 149 -14.79 9.75 -9.57
C ILE A 149 -15.28 10.97 -8.78
N ASP A 150 -16.50 10.94 -8.20
CA ASP A 150 -17.04 12.00 -7.35
C ASP A 150 -16.19 12.20 -6.07
N TRP A 151 -15.54 11.13 -5.57
CA TRP A 151 -14.58 11.25 -4.46
C TRP A 151 -13.35 12.09 -4.82
N ILE A 152 -12.93 12.05 -6.09
CA ILE A 152 -11.69 12.67 -6.58
C ILE A 152 -11.92 14.07 -7.13
N ASP A 153 -13.01 14.29 -7.88
CA ASP A 153 -13.25 15.55 -8.57
C ASP A 153 -13.56 16.70 -7.61
N LYS A 154 -13.71 17.89 -8.16
CA LYS A 154 -13.83 19.11 -7.34
C LYS A 154 -15.19 19.78 -7.45
N ASP A 155 -16.06 19.23 -8.25
CA ASP A 155 -17.38 19.80 -8.35
C ASP A 155 -18.33 19.17 -7.32
N SER A 156 -19.59 19.54 -7.32
CA SER A 156 -20.61 19.02 -6.38
C SER A 156 -21.79 18.45 -7.16
N ASN A 157 -21.58 18.02 -8.40
CA ASN A 157 -22.61 17.47 -9.27
C ASN A 157 -22.48 15.95 -9.31
N PRO A 158 -23.32 15.21 -8.57
CA PRO A 158 -23.18 13.77 -8.51
C PRO A 158 -23.39 13.14 -9.88
N ARG A 159 -22.59 12.12 -10.16
CA ARG A 159 -22.80 11.22 -11.29
C ARG A 159 -24.07 10.38 -11.07
N ALA A 160 -24.45 9.55 -12.03
CA ALA A 160 -25.70 8.79 -11.98
C ALA A 160 -25.84 7.93 -10.70
N TYR A 161 -24.75 7.31 -10.27
CA TYR A 161 -24.64 6.53 -9.02
C TYR A 161 -23.61 7.13 -8.06
N GLY A 162 -23.22 8.36 -8.30
CA GLY A 162 -22.20 9.06 -7.55
C GLY A 162 -22.71 9.59 -6.21
N LEU A 163 -21.77 9.94 -5.34
CA LEU A 163 -22.05 10.38 -3.97
C LEU A 163 -21.16 11.58 -3.65
N GLU A 164 -21.79 12.72 -3.53
CA GLU A 164 -21.13 13.96 -3.15
C GLU A 164 -21.17 14.20 -1.63
N ASP A 165 -20.51 15.27 -1.16
CA ASP A 165 -20.39 15.64 0.24
C ASP A 165 -21.71 15.64 1.01
N TYR A 166 -22.82 16.05 0.37
CA TYR A 166 -24.14 16.09 1.02
C TYR A 166 -24.63 14.70 1.44
N TYR A 167 -24.22 13.65 0.75
CA TYR A 167 -24.54 12.27 1.13
C TYR A 167 -23.76 11.89 2.39
N SER A 168 -22.44 12.06 2.37
CA SER A 168 -21.53 11.59 3.45
C SER A 168 -21.51 12.53 4.66
N SER A 169 -21.87 13.81 4.50
CA SER A 169 -21.95 14.79 5.59
C SER A 169 -23.35 14.93 6.19
N GLY A 170 -24.34 14.25 5.63
CA GLY A 170 -25.75 14.32 6.06
C GLY A 170 -26.00 13.79 7.47
N PRO A 171 -27.22 14.03 8.03
CA PRO A 171 -27.55 13.68 9.41
C PRO A 171 -27.56 12.18 9.68
N LEU A 172 -27.61 11.34 8.66
CA LEU A 172 -27.60 9.89 8.76
C LEU A 172 -26.17 9.31 8.90
N HIS A 173 -25.13 10.12 8.70
CA HIS A 173 -23.73 9.67 8.73
C HIS A 173 -23.05 10.15 10.02
N ASN A 174 -22.51 9.19 10.78
CA ASN A 174 -21.73 9.45 11.97
C ASN A 174 -20.57 8.42 12.04
N PRO A 175 -19.31 8.84 11.95
CA PRO A 175 -18.86 10.23 11.74
C PRO A 175 -19.23 10.77 10.34
N ARG A 176 -19.30 12.09 10.20
CA ARG A 176 -19.42 12.74 8.90
C ARG A 176 -18.14 12.55 8.10
N GLU A 177 -18.28 12.19 6.85
CA GLU A 177 -17.18 12.08 5.89
C GLU A 177 -17.37 13.16 4.81
N TYR A 178 -16.29 13.51 4.13
CA TYR A 178 -16.29 14.46 3.03
C TYR A 178 -15.51 13.87 1.88
N SER A 179 -15.90 14.16 0.64
CA SER A 179 -15.14 13.77 -0.55
C SER A 179 -13.75 14.37 -0.49
N ALA A 180 -12.77 13.66 -1.02
CA ALA A 180 -11.37 14.08 -0.89
C ALA A 180 -11.05 15.27 -1.80
N MET A 181 -11.78 15.47 -2.91
CA MET A 181 -11.55 16.50 -3.93
C MET A 181 -10.09 16.53 -4.43
N ARG A 182 -9.44 15.38 -4.40
CA ARG A 182 -8.06 15.12 -4.79
C ARG A 182 -7.87 13.67 -5.16
N LEU A 183 -6.73 13.36 -5.78
CA LEU A 183 -6.34 11.97 -5.99
C LEU A 183 -6.28 11.19 -4.68
N ILE A 184 -6.66 9.92 -4.75
CA ILE A 184 -6.57 8.96 -3.65
C ILE A 184 -5.09 8.75 -3.31
N VAL A 185 -4.72 8.88 -2.04
CA VAL A 185 -3.35 8.73 -1.55
C VAL A 185 -3.10 7.32 -1.03
N SER A 186 -4.11 6.72 -0.42
CA SER A 186 -4.07 5.34 0.09
C SER A 186 -5.25 4.56 -0.43
N ILE A 187 -5.03 3.31 -0.84
CA ILE A 187 -6.10 2.42 -1.27
C ILE A 187 -7.14 2.21 -0.16
N ASP A 188 -6.76 2.34 1.12
CA ASP A 188 -7.67 2.22 2.25
C ASP A 188 -8.73 3.33 2.33
N GLU A 189 -8.54 4.47 1.63
CA GLU A 189 -9.55 5.52 1.52
C GLU A 189 -10.82 4.99 0.81
N LEU A 190 -10.66 4.02 -0.10
CA LEU A 190 -11.78 3.41 -0.81
C LEU A 190 -12.76 2.68 0.12
N LYS A 191 -12.36 2.32 1.34
CA LYS A 191 -13.26 1.73 2.34
C LYS A 191 -14.35 2.71 2.78
N SER A 192 -14.16 4.01 2.59
CA SER A 192 -15.20 5.02 2.82
C SER A 192 -16.29 5.00 1.75
N ILE A 193 -16.00 4.47 0.58
CA ILE A 193 -16.92 4.43 -0.57
C ILE A 193 -17.92 3.27 -0.42
N PRO A 194 -19.24 3.55 -0.39
CA PRO A 194 -20.27 2.54 -0.15
C PRO A 194 -20.28 1.38 -1.14
N ALA A 195 -20.08 1.63 -2.44
CA ALA A 195 -20.01 0.59 -3.44
C ALA A 195 -18.84 -0.36 -3.20
N ILE A 196 -17.69 0.15 -2.78
CA ILE A 196 -16.50 -0.67 -2.48
C ILE A 196 -16.73 -1.57 -1.25
N ARG A 197 -17.55 -1.15 -0.28
CA ARG A 197 -17.91 -1.97 0.89
C ARG A 197 -18.73 -3.22 0.52
N GLN A 198 -19.31 -3.26 -0.67
CA GLN A 198 -20.04 -4.43 -1.19
C GLN A 198 -19.11 -5.47 -1.81
N ILE A 199 -17.85 -5.12 -2.06
CA ILE A 199 -16.84 -5.97 -2.67
C ILE A 199 -15.97 -6.62 -1.58
N ASN A 200 -15.54 -7.85 -1.79
CA ASN A 200 -14.57 -8.46 -0.89
C ASN A 200 -13.25 -7.68 -0.93
N TRP A 201 -12.98 -6.94 0.16
CA TRP A 201 -11.82 -6.07 0.25
C TRP A 201 -10.48 -6.80 0.07
N ASP A 202 -10.37 -8.02 0.59
CA ASP A 202 -9.12 -8.77 0.51
C ASP A 202 -8.79 -9.20 -0.93
N ILE A 203 -9.80 -9.44 -1.74
CA ILE A 203 -9.65 -9.67 -3.18
C ILE A 203 -9.36 -8.36 -3.89
N PHE A 204 -10.13 -7.32 -3.60
CA PHE A 204 -10.00 -6.02 -4.25
C PHE A 204 -8.61 -5.42 -4.08
N LYS A 205 -8.11 -5.32 -2.85
CA LYS A 205 -6.86 -4.63 -2.52
C LYS A 205 -5.61 -5.20 -3.22
N GLN A 206 -5.64 -6.49 -3.64
CA GLN A 206 -4.48 -7.11 -4.28
C GLN A 206 -4.24 -6.61 -5.71
N TYR A 207 -5.28 -6.12 -6.39
CA TYR A 207 -5.18 -5.65 -7.77
C TYR A 207 -4.97 -4.14 -7.86
N PHE A 208 -5.33 -3.39 -6.83
CA PHE A 208 -5.42 -1.94 -6.87
C PHE A 208 -4.35 -1.24 -6.04
N CYS A 209 -3.92 -0.10 -6.53
CA CYS A 209 -3.04 0.82 -5.81
C CYS A 209 -3.48 2.26 -6.02
N ALA A 210 -2.96 3.15 -5.19
CA ALA A 210 -3.08 4.59 -5.33
C ALA A 210 -1.70 5.17 -5.65
N LEU A 211 -1.48 5.53 -6.91
CA LEU A 211 -0.28 6.23 -7.36
C LEU A 211 -0.63 7.70 -7.66
N PRO A 212 0.28 8.66 -7.45
CA PRO A 212 -0.02 10.09 -7.57
C PRO A 212 -0.02 10.56 -9.04
N SER A 213 -0.77 9.86 -9.87
CA SER A 213 -0.89 10.13 -11.31
C SER A 213 -2.32 9.93 -11.78
N ALA A 214 -2.91 10.98 -12.36
CA ALA A 214 -4.17 10.95 -13.08
C ALA A 214 -3.86 10.88 -14.59
N SER A 215 -3.49 9.71 -15.07
CA SER A 215 -3.14 9.43 -16.46
C SER A 215 -3.70 8.08 -16.88
N ASN A 216 -3.55 7.74 -18.15
CA ASN A 216 -3.95 6.41 -18.62
C ASN A 216 -3.31 5.30 -17.77
N LEU A 217 -4.10 4.26 -17.49
CA LEU A 217 -3.61 3.06 -16.83
C LEU A 217 -2.36 2.55 -17.54
N SER A 218 -1.31 2.30 -16.78
CA SER A 218 -0.06 1.77 -17.31
C SER A 218 0.70 1.00 -16.23
N PHE A 219 1.37 -0.08 -16.63
CA PHE A 219 2.22 -0.87 -15.76
C PHE A 219 3.40 -1.47 -16.54
N ASN A 220 4.45 -1.86 -15.83
CA ASN A 220 5.63 -2.47 -16.41
C ASN A 220 5.41 -3.96 -16.67
N ILE A 221 5.34 -4.37 -17.93
CA ILE A 221 5.12 -5.77 -18.32
C ILE A 221 6.25 -6.68 -17.83
N ASN A 222 7.48 -6.17 -17.77
CA ASN A 222 8.67 -6.96 -17.43
C ASN A 222 8.78 -7.35 -15.95
N THR A 223 7.93 -6.78 -15.09
CA THR A 223 7.93 -7.05 -13.64
C THR A 223 6.70 -7.81 -13.17
N LEU A 224 5.72 -8.06 -14.06
CA LEU A 224 4.50 -8.78 -13.71
C LEU A 224 4.75 -10.24 -13.32
N SER A 225 4.00 -10.72 -12.37
CA SER A 225 3.99 -12.10 -11.87
C SER A 225 2.68 -12.80 -12.24
N ILE A 226 2.58 -14.11 -11.96
CA ILE A 226 1.37 -14.87 -12.20
C ILE A 226 0.15 -14.29 -11.44
N ASP A 227 0.38 -13.60 -10.33
CA ASP A 227 -0.67 -12.93 -9.57
C ASP A 227 -1.27 -11.73 -10.32
N ASP A 228 -0.57 -11.23 -11.36
CA ASP A 228 -0.93 -10.04 -12.12
C ASP A 228 -1.69 -10.33 -13.44
N VAL A 229 -2.13 -11.56 -13.68
CA VAL A 229 -2.84 -11.99 -14.91
C VAL A 229 -4.06 -11.11 -15.21
N TYR A 230 -4.77 -10.69 -14.15
CA TYR A 230 -5.93 -9.81 -14.27
C TYR A 230 -5.59 -8.43 -14.84
N LEU A 231 -4.39 -7.91 -14.57
CA LEU A 231 -3.94 -6.61 -15.09
C LEU A 231 -3.79 -6.66 -16.61
N ILE A 232 -3.12 -7.69 -17.16
CA ILE A 232 -2.95 -7.86 -18.60
C ILE A 232 -4.31 -7.99 -19.28
N SER A 233 -5.15 -8.91 -18.79
CA SER A 233 -6.49 -9.14 -19.35
C SER A 233 -7.38 -7.91 -19.21
N SER A 234 -7.17 -7.03 -18.24
CA SER A 234 -7.98 -5.82 -18.05
C SER A 234 -7.71 -4.77 -19.13
N ILE A 235 -6.46 -4.61 -19.58
CA ILE A 235 -6.12 -3.60 -20.59
C ILE A 235 -6.25 -4.09 -22.03
N PHE A 236 -6.17 -5.41 -22.27
CA PHE A 236 -6.34 -5.98 -23.59
C PHE A 236 -7.66 -6.74 -23.68
N PRO A 237 -8.69 -6.17 -24.34
CA PRO A 237 -10.04 -6.73 -24.33
C PRO A 237 -10.13 -8.13 -24.96
N ASN A 238 -9.23 -8.47 -25.86
CA ASN A 238 -9.21 -9.74 -26.58
C ASN A 238 -8.31 -10.80 -25.93
N ILE A 239 -7.62 -10.47 -24.83
CA ILE A 239 -6.75 -11.38 -24.09
C ILE A 239 -7.51 -12.03 -22.93
N SER A 240 -7.61 -13.36 -22.96
CA SER A 240 -8.19 -14.14 -21.86
C SER A 240 -7.23 -14.26 -20.67
N LEU A 241 -7.69 -14.76 -19.52
CA LEU A 241 -6.80 -15.03 -18.38
C LEU A 241 -5.74 -16.08 -18.73
N LYS A 242 -6.07 -17.11 -19.54
CA LYS A 242 -5.10 -18.12 -19.99
C LYS A 242 -4.03 -17.53 -20.92
N ASP A 243 -4.43 -16.61 -21.81
CA ASP A 243 -3.48 -15.91 -22.65
C ASP A 243 -2.57 -15.00 -21.84
N ALA A 244 -3.11 -14.35 -20.80
CA ALA A 244 -2.33 -13.54 -19.88
C ALA A 244 -1.33 -14.38 -19.05
N GLU A 245 -1.73 -15.56 -18.57
CA GLU A 245 -0.82 -16.54 -17.96
C GLU A 245 0.31 -16.92 -18.93
N TYR A 246 -0.05 -17.28 -20.17
CA TYR A 246 0.92 -17.62 -21.20
C TYR A 246 1.89 -16.47 -21.49
N ILE A 247 1.41 -15.23 -21.54
CA ILE A 247 2.25 -14.04 -21.70
C ILE A 247 3.27 -13.95 -20.55
N ILE A 248 2.80 -14.05 -19.30
CA ILE A 248 3.63 -13.91 -18.09
C ILE A 248 4.71 -14.99 -18.02
N ASP A 249 4.35 -16.23 -18.32
CA ASP A 249 5.28 -17.36 -18.30
C ASP A 249 6.36 -17.28 -19.39
N ASN A 250 6.09 -16.53 -20.45
CA ASN A 250 7.01 -16.37 -21.58
C ASN A 250 7.65 -14.96 -21.63
N ILE A 251 7.62 -14.18 -20.56
CA ILE A 251 8.41 -12.95 -20.47
C ILE A 251 9.90 -13.32 -20.43
N PRO A 252 10.72 -12.84 -21.40
CA PRO A 252 12.17 -13.12 -21.40
C PRO A 252 12.84 -12.60 -20.13
N GLU A 253 13.92 -13.23 -19.67
CA GLU A 253 14.70 -12.76 -18.51
C GLU A 253 15.23 -11.34 -18.70
N GLU A 254 15.67 -11.00 -19.93
CA GLU A 254 16.07 -9.65 -20.30
C GLU A 254 14.89 -8.68 -20.49
N GLY A 255 13.66 -9.19 -20.48
CA GLY A 255 12.45 -8.41 -20.70
C GLY A 255 12.27 -7.89 -22.11
N PHE A 256 11.13 -7.27 -22.38
CA PHE A 256 10.81 -6.60 -23.64
C PHE A 256 11.32 -5.14 -23.64
N ASP A 257 11.73 -4.65 -24.80
CA ASP A 257 12.22 -3.27 -24.98
C ASP A 257 11.10 -2.30 -25.39
N ASN A 258 10.12 -2.79 -26.15
CA ASN A 258 9.04 -1.99 -26.71
C ASN A 258 7.84 -2.87 -27.13
N PHE A 259 6.74 -2.22 -27.54
CA PHE A 259 5.53 -2.90 -27.95
C PHE A 259 5.72 -3.83 -29.15
N VAL A 260 6.58 -3.46 -30.11
CA VAL A 260 6.83 -4.28 -31.31
C VAL A 260 7.53 -5.60 -30.95
N THR A 261 8.47 -5.56 -29.99
CA THR A 261 9.13 -6.79 -29.52
C THR A 261 8.19 -7.66 -28.71
N PHE A 262 7.32 -7.04 -27.91
CA PHE A 262 6.27 -7.73 -27.16
C PHE A 262 5.26 -8.39 -28.10
N GLU A 263 4.67 -7.67 -29.04
CA GLU A 263 3.68 -8.18 -29.99
C GLU A 263 4.24 -9.31 -30.86
N LYS A 264 5.48 -9.18 -31.33
CA LYS A 264 6.16 -10.24 -32.12
C LYS A 264 6.40 -11.52 -31.33
N ALA A 265 6.50 -11.46 -30.01
CA ALA A 265 6.66 -12.66 -29.19
C ALA A 265 5.38 -13.50 -29.10
N PHE A 266 4.21 -12.88 -29.38
CA PHE A 266 2.90 -13.52 -29.26
C PHE A 266 2.04 -13.26 -30.52
N PRO A 267 2.48 -13.75 -31.69
CA PRO A 267 1.85 -13.41 -32.97
C PRO A 267 0.43 -13.96 -33.13
N GLU A 268 0.03 -14.93 -32.32
CA GLU A 268 -1.31 -15.53 -32.28
C GLU A 268 -2.31 -14.75 -31.44
N LEU A 269 -1.86 -13.75 -30.66
CA LEU A 269 -2.69 -12.97 -29.75
C LEU A 269 -3.05 -11.61 -30.37
N ASP A 270 -4.26 -11.15 -30.03
CA ASP A 270 -4.78 -9.86 -30.52
C ASP A 270 -4.67 -8.78 -29.43
N PHE A 271 -3.74 -7.86 -29.63
CA PHE A 271 -3.51 -6.71 -28.75
C PHE A 271 -4.16 -5.42 -29.25
N SER A 272 -5.10 -5.50 -30.17
CA SER A 272 -5.79 -4.34 -30.72
C SER A 272 -6.64 -3.61 -29.70
N SER A 273 -6.80 -2.30 -29.87
CA SER A 273 -7.68 -1.44 -29.06
C SER A 273 -7.46 -1.51 -27.54
N PRO A 274 -6.25 -1.36 -27.02
CA PRO A 274 -5.98 -1.49 -25.60
C PRO A 274 -6.64 -0.37 -24.78
N TYR A 275 -7.11 -0.72 -23.58
CA TYR A 275 -7.67 0.21 -22.60
C TYR A 275 -6.59 0.86 -21.72
N GLY A 276 -5.35 0.43 -21.82
CA GLY A 276 -4.21 0.97 -21.10
C GLY A 276 -2.93 0.83 -21.89
N ASN A 277 -1.80 1.13 -21.28
CA ASN A 277 -0.49 1.03 -21.90
C ASN A 277 0.41 0.06 -21.13
N ILE A 278 1.26 -0.66 -21.83
CA ILE A 278 2.37 -1.36 -21.20
C ILE A 278 3.63 -0.50 -21.25
N LEU A 279 4.36 -0.51 -20.14
CA LEU A 279 5.67 0.08 -19.98
C LEU A 279 6.73 -1.03 -19.92
N TYR A 280 7.97 -0.67 -20.10
CA TYR A 280 9.11 -1.60 -20.06
C TYR A 280 10.08 -1.25 -18.94
N SER A 281 9.78 -0.18 -18.24
CA SER A 281 10.48 0.30 -17.06
C SER A 281 9.49 0.97 -16.12
N SER A 282 9.89 1.12 -14.86
CA SER A 282 9.11 1.85 -13.86
C SER A 282 10.01 2.87 -13.17
N ASN A 283 9.40 3.91 -12.69
CA ASN A 283 10.05 4.93 -11.86
C ASN A 283 9.44 5.03 -10.46
N ILE A 284 8.51 4.13 -10.12
CA ILE A 284 7.85 4.09 -8.81
C ILE A 284 8.20 2.77 -8.14
N PHE A 285 8.79 2.87 -6.95
CA PHE A 285 9.27 1.73 -6.18
C PHE A 285 8.57 1.67 -4.84
N GLU A 286 8.28 0.47 -4.38
CA GLU A 286 7.88 0.20 -3.01
C GLU A 286 9.05 -0.40 -2.25
N ILE A 287 9.33 0.16 -1.06
CA ILE A 287 10.37 -0.30 -0.16
C ILE A 287 9.66 -0.83 1.08
N THR A 288 9.63 -2.13 1.23
CA THR A 288 9.08 -2.79 2.41
C THR A 288 10.24 -3.18 3.33
N THR A 289 10.25 -2.65 4.56
CA THR A 289 11.30 -2.92 5.55
C THR A 289 10.69 -3.46 6.83
N THR A 290 11.13 -4.61 7.29
CA THR A 290 10.74 -5.22 8.56
C THR A 290 11.93 -5.18 9.52
N VAL A 291 11.69 -4.70 10.73
CA VAL A 291 12.66 -4.66 11.83
C VAL A 291 12.15 -5.56 12.95
N LYS A 292 12.97 -6.53 13.36
CA LYS A 292 12.70 -7.41 14.50
C LYS A 292 13.76 -7.18 15.57
N PHE A 293 13.30 -6.91 16.77
CA PHE A 293 14.17 -6.72 17.93
C PHE A 293 13.51 -7.35 19.17
N ASP A 294 14.14 -8.38 19.73
CA ASP A 294 13.56 -9.20 20.79
C ASP A 294 12.16 -9.71 20.36
N LYS A 295 11.12 -9.34 21.08
CA LYS A 295 9.72 -9.69 20.79
C LYS A 295 8.97 -8.66 19.94
N TYR A 296 9.59 -7.53 19.63
CA TYR A 296 8.97 -6.45 18.89
C TYR A 296 9.24 -6.60 17.40
N ILE A 297 8.21 -6.37 16.61
CA ILE A 297 8.28 -6.37 15.14
C ILE A 297 7.61 -5.10 14.65
N ALA A 298 8.27 -4.39 13.76
CA ALA A 298 7.71 -3.25 13.05
C ALA A 298 8.00 -3.35 11.56
N THR A 299 7.07 -2.87 10.75
CA THR A 299 7.21 -2.85 9.29
C THR A 299 6.90 -1.45 8.75
N SER A 300 7.73 -0.98 7.84
CA SER A 300 7.51 0.22 7.04
C SER A 300 7.28 -0.17 5.58
N ILE A 301 6.26 0.40 4.97
CA ILE A 301 6.01 0.34 3.53
C ILE A 301 6.11 1.76 3.01
N SER A 302 7.15 2.04 2.23
CA SER A 302 7.43 3.37 1.68
C SER A 302 7.36 3.34 0.17
N LYS A 303 6.60 4.26 -0.44
CA LYS A 303 6.58 4.42 -1.90
C LYS A 303 7.48 5.59 -2.29
N MET A 304 8.30 5.36 -3.29
CA MET A 304 9.28 6.31 -3.80
C MET A 304 9.12 6.52 -5.30
N ILE A 305 9.15 7.77 -5.73
CA ILE A 305 9.30 8.10 -7.16
C ILE A 305 10.76 8.44 -7.42
N TYR A 306 11.32 7.87 -8.50
CA TYR A 306 12.61 8.22 -9.04
C TYR A 306 12.43 8.95 -10.37
N GLU A 307 12.87 10.20 -10.44
CA GLU A 307 12.89 10.96 -11.69
C GLU A 307 14.31 10.96 -12.29
N ASN A 308 14.39 10.64 -13.59
CA ASN A 308 15.66 10.69 -14.30
C ASN A 308 16.34 12.06 -14.12
N ASN A 309 17.62 12.04 -13.74
CA ASN A 309 18.44 13.22 -13.41
C ASN A 309 18.05 14.00 -12.16
N LYS A 310 17.02 13.57 -11.41
CA LYS A 310 16.68 14.11 -10.10
C LYS A 310 16.88 13.05 -9.02
N ASN A 311 16.95 13.49 -7.79
CA ASN A 311 16.98 12.55 -6.67
C ASN A 311 15.56 11.96 -6.46
N GLY A 312 15.47 10.63 -6.22
CA GLY A 312 14.22 10.03 -5.81
C GLY A 312 13.68 10.63 -4.50
N TYR A 313 12.37 10.68 -4.33
CA TYR A 313 11.71 11.18 -3.13
C TYR A 313 10.59 10.24 -2.69
N ILE A 314 10.39 10.15 -1.39
CA ILE A 314 9.33 9.33 -0.79
C ILE A 314 8.00 10.10 -0.87
N ILE A 315 6.99 9.46 -1.44
CA ILE A 315 5.64 10.02 -1.60
C ILE A 315 4.67 9.56 -0.51
N SER A 316 4.89 8.38 0.05
CA SER A 316 4.06 7.87 1.14
C SER A 316 4.85 6.94 2.05
N ARG A 317 4.43 6.86 3.31
CA ARG A 317 4.93 5.91 4.31
C ARG A 317 3.77 5.37 5.12
N ILE A 318 3.76 4.06 5.30
CA ILE A 318 2.84 3.37 6.19
C ILE A 318 3.70 2.61 7.20
N TYR A 319 3.42 2.79 8.47
CA TYR A 319 4.11 2.10 9.56
C TYR A 319 3.13 1.18 10.30
N ASN A 320 3.56 -0.06 10.52
CA ASN A 320 2.83 -1.05 11.30
C ASN A 320 3.71 -1.54 12.45
N GLY A 321 3.13 -1.72 13.63
CA GLY A 321 3.85 -2.24 14.81
C GLY A 321 4.66 -1.20 15.57
N ILE A 322 4.44 0.10 15.30
CA ILE A 322 5.05 1.21 16.04
C ILE A 322 4.01 2.17 16.59
#